data_798c60f0dfa3207ec9d04c2fcd707ebe
#
_entry.id   798c60f0dfa3207ec9d04c2fcd707ebe
#
_cell.length_a   1.000
_cell.length_b   1.000
_cell.length_c   1.000
_cell.angle_alpha   90.00
_cell.angle_beta   90.00
_cell.angle_gamma   90.00
#
_symmetry.space_group_name_H-M   'P 1'
#
loop_
_entity.id
_entity.type
_entity.pdbx_description
1 polymer ?
#
loop_
_entity_poly.entity_id
_entity_poly.type
_entity_poly.pdbx_seq_one_letter_code
_entity_poly.pdbx_strand_id
1 'polypeptide(L)'
;MTHILHRQIGGTLPVAAGGSGIEIVDSAGKRYLDASGGAAVSCLGHGHPAVTAALHEQLDKLAYAHTGFFTTDVAEKLGDRLIADAPKGMSHVYLVSGGSEAVEAALKMARQYFTERGETQRRHVIARRQSYHGNTLGALAAGGNEWRRAPFSPLLIETHHIDPCFAYRFQRPGESEEEYGRRAADALEAKILELGAGTVMAFVAETVVGATAGAVPPAAGYFKRIREICDRHGVLLILDEVMCGMGRTGTLHACEQEGIAPDLMTIAKGLGGGYEPIGAVLLGKHIYDAFAGGSGFFQHGHTYMAHPLACAAGLAVQETIRRDNLLVNVRTMGALLQRRLGERFGNHPHVGDIRGRGLFQAVELVEDRSTKEPFDPARKLHAKVKKAAMARGLMVYPMGGTIDGAHGDHVLLAPPFIVTADQIGEIVDRLGSAIDDALA
;
A
#
# COMPACT_ATOMS: atom_id res chain seq x y z
N MET A 1 -11.33 -3.33 -31.97
CA MET A 1 -9.94 -2.85 -31.81
C MET A 1 -9.96 -1.80 -30.71
N THR A 2 -9.04 -1.86 -29.74
CA THR A 2 -8.96 -0.83 -28.67
C THR A 2 -7.90 0.21 -29.02
N HIS A 3 -8.15 1.47 -28.70
CA HIS A 3 -7.18 2.57 -28.79
C HIS A 3 -6.47 2.82 -27.44
N ILE A 4 -6.83 2.06 -26.39
CA ILE A 4 -6.22 2.16 -25.07
C ILE A 4 -4.98 1.24 -25.04
N LEU A 5 -3.83 1.81 -24.69
CA LEU A 5 -2.63 1.02 -24.39
C LEU A 5 -2.78 0.33 -23.03
N HIS A 6 -3.24 -0.91 -23.06
CA HIS A 6 -3.33 -1.73 -21.85
C HIS A 6 -1.95 -2.20 -21.40
N ARG A 7 -1.79 -2.46 -20.09
CA ARG A 7 -0.53 -2.99 -19.51
C ARG A 7 -0.09 -4.31 -20.16
N GLN A 8 -1.05 -5.16 -20.55
CA GLN A 8 -0.79 -6.37 -21.31
C GLN A 8 -1.32 -6.17 -22.73
N ILE A 9 -0.40 -6.07 -23.68
CA ILE A 9 -0.73 -5.90 -25.10
C ILE A 9 -1.25 -7.24 -25.64
N GLY A 10 -2.31 -7.21 -26.45
CA GLY A 10 -2.89 -8.38 -27.10
C GLY A 10 -3.85 -9.21 -26.24
N GLY A 11 -4.05 -8.84 -24.97
CA GLY A 11 -5.06 -9.47 -24.11
C GLY A 11 -6.44 -8.84 -24.30
N THR A 12 -7.50 -9.65 -24.18
CA THR A 12 -8.89 -9.17 -24.10
C THR A 12 -9.34 -9.15 -22.66
N LEU A 13 -9.73 -7.98 -22.16
CA LEU A 13 -10.29 -7.81 -20.83
C LEU A 13 -11.82 -7.79 -20.89
N PRO A 14 -12.55 -8.37 -19.90
CA PRO A 14 -13.98 -8.15 -19.77
C PRO A 14 -14.28 -6.64 -19.64
N VAL A 15 -15.39 -6.20 -20.21
CA VAL A 15 -15.84 -4.80 -20.08
C VAL A 15 -16.72 -4.71 -18.84
N ALA A 16 -16.27 -4.02 -17.79
CA ALA A 16 -17.08 -3.78 -16.61
C ALA A 16 -18.25 -2.85 -16.96
N ALA A 17 -19.47 -3.27 -16.66
CA ALA A 17 -20.70 -2.54 -16.92
C ALA A 17 -21.34 -1.92 -15.68
N GLY A 18 -21.04 -2.46 -14.49
CA GLY A 18 -21.57 -1.96 -13.23
C GLY A 18 -20.94 -2.64 -12.02
N GLY A 19 -21.27 -2.14 -10.84
CA GLY A 19 -20.84 -2.73 -9.57
C GLY A 19 -21.75 -2.34 -8.43
N SER A 20 -21.90 -3.23 -7.46
CA SER A 20 -22.69 -3.00 -6.23
C SER A 20 -22.14 -3.86 -5.09
N GLY A 21 -22.01 -3.27 -3.90
CA GLY A 21 -21.42 -3.97 -2.78
C GLY A 21 -19.99 -4.42 -3.13
N ILE A 22 -19.69 -5.71 -2.97
CA ILE A 22 -18.36 -6.25 -3.31
C ILE A 22 -18.35 -6.98 -4.66
N GLU A 23 -19.29 -6.69 -5.55
CA GLU A 23 -19.37 -7.32 -6.86
C GLU A 23 -19.25 -6.34 -8.01
N ILE A 24 -18.57 -6.78 -9.09
CA ILE A 24 -18.55 -6.13 -10.39
C ILE A 24 -19.28 -7.03 -11.39
N VAL A 25 -20.01 -6.42 -12.31
CA VAL A 25 -20.73 -7.11 -13.41
C VAL A 25 -20.16 -6.65 -14.73
N ASP A 26 -19.83 -7.58 -15.62
CA ASP A 26 -19.35 -7.25 -16.96
C ASP A 26 -20.53 -7.09 -17.96
N SER A 27 -20.20 -6.63 -19.17
CA SER A 27 -21.18 -6.41 -20.25
C SER A 27 -21.88 -7.68 -20.76
N ALA A 28 -21.38 -8.87 -20.39
CA ALA A 28 -22.03 -10.16 -20.66
C ALA A 28 -22.93 -10.61 -19.50
N GLY A 29 -23.05 -9.82 -18.43
CA GLY A 29 -23.85 -10.14 -17.23
C GLY A 29 -23.14 -11.04 -16.23
N LYS A 30 -21.88 -11.41 -16.45
CA LYS A 30 -21.13 -12.22 -15.50
C LYS A 30 -20.74 -11.39 -14.28
N ARG A 31 -20.96 -11.96 -13.09
CA ARG A 31 -20.64 -11.36 -11.79
C ARG A 31 -19.27 -11.82 -11.29
N TYR A 32 -18.54 -10.90 -10.72
CA TYR A 32 -17.21 -11.13 -10.14
C TYR A 32 -17.21 -10.62 -8.70
N LEU A 33 -16.92 -11.51 -7.76
CA LEU A 33 -16.72 -11.18 -6.36
C LEU A 33 -15.34 -10.53 -6.20
N ASP A 34 -15.30 -9.28 -5.73
CA ASP A 34 -14.05 -8.52 -5.62
C ASP A 34 -13.33 -8.81 -4.29
N ALA A 35 -12.45 -9.80 -4.32
CA ALA A 35 -11.58 -10.12 -3.19
C ALA A 35 -10.22 -9.43 -3.26
N SER A 36 -10.02 -8.52 -4.22
CA SER A 36 -8.77 -7.77 -4.40
C SER A 36 -8.90 -6.28 -4.07
N GLY A 37 -10.14 -5.75 -4.02
CA GLY A 37 -10.39 -4.32 -4.00
C GLY A 37 -9.75 -3.60 -5.20
N GLY A 38 -9.65 -4.28 -6.35
CA GLY A 38 -8.80 -3.90 -7.47
C GLY A 38 -7.31 -4.07 -7.14
N ALA A 39 -6.73 -3.18 -6.40
CA ALA A 39 -5.38 -3.26 -5.81
C ALA A 39 -5.41 -2.73 -4.38
N ALA A 40 -6.29 -3.28 -3.53
CA ALA A 40 -6.60 -2.83 -2.18
C ALA A 40 -7.18 -1.39 -2.11
N VAL A 41 -7.92 -0.98 -3.14
CA VAL A 41 -8.48 0.38 -3.28
C VAL A 41 -9.91 0.46 -2.78
N SER A 42 -10.82 -0.41 -3.27
CA SER A 42 -12.28 -0.35 -3.09
C SER A 42 -12.70 -0.75 -1.68
N CYS A 43 -12.33 0.05 -0.67
CA CYS A 43 -12.60 -0.29 0.74
C CYS A 43 -14.10 -0.31 1.10
N LEU A 44 -14.94 0.51 0.45
CA LEU A 44 -16.40 0.53 0.63
C LEU A 44 -17.15 -0.27 -0.45
N GLY A 45 -16.41 -0.99 -1.31
CA GLY A 45 -16.99 -1.63 -2.47
C GLY A 45 -17.45 -0.63 -3.53
N HIS A 46 -18.47 -1.02 -4.30
CA HIS A 46 -18.91 -0.30 -5.48
C HIS A 46 -20.30 0.31 -5.24
N GLY A 47 -20.51 1.55 -5.71
CA GLY A 47 -21.81 2.22 -5.68
C GLY A 47 -22.30 2.60 -4.28
N HIS A 48 -21.42 2.91 -3.33
CA HIS A 48 -21.81 3.27 -1.96
C HIS A 48 -22.60 4.60 -1.95
N PRO A 49 -23.85 4.64 -1.47
CA PRO A 49 -24.76 5.78 -1.66
C PRO A 49 -24.24 7.08 -1.02
N ALA A 50 -23.61 7.01 0.15
CA ALA A 50 -23.11 8.21 0.82
C ALA A 50 -21.98 8.89 0.03
N VAL A 51 -21.09 8.11 -0.60
CA VAL A 51 -20.00 8.68 -1.40
C VAL A 51 -20.53 9.24 -2.71
N THR A 52 -21.44 8.52 -3.37
CA THR A 52 -22.09 9.01 -4.60
C THR A 52 -22.86 10.30 -4.37
N ALA A 53 -23.61 10.40 -3.28
CA ALA A 53 -24.34 11.63 -2.92
C ALA A 53 -23.38 12.81 -2.68
N ALA A 54 -22.29 12.61 -1.95
CA ALA A 54 -21.29 13.65 -1.69
C ALA A 54 -20.61 14.16 -2.97
N LEU A 55 -20.35 13.26 -3.93
CA LEU A 55 -19.81 13.64 -5.24
C LEU A 55 -20.78 14.48 -6.05
N HIS A 56 -22.07 14.11 -6.11
CA HIS A 56 -23.11 14.90 -6.78
C HIS A 56 -23.24 16.29 -6.16
N GLU A 57 -23.33 16.37 -4.82
CA GLU A 57 -23.42 17.65 -4.11
C GLU A 57 -22.20 18.55 -4.41
N GLN A 58 -21.00 17.99 -4.40
CA GLN A 58 -19.79 18.76 -4.67
C GLN A 58 -19.72 19.22 -6.13
N LEU A 59 -20.14 18.37 -7.08
CA LEU A 59 -20.16 18.70 -8.50
C LEU A 59 -21.13 19.86 -8.79
N ASP A 60 -22.30 19.87 -8.14
CA ASP A 60 -23.27 20.96 -8.27
C ASP A 60 -22.76 22.29 -7.69
N LYS A 61 -21.91 22.22 -6.66
CA LYS A 61 -21.29 23.37 -6.03
C LYS A 61 -20.14 23.96 -6.83
N LEU A 62 -19.11 23.15 -7.06
CA LEU A 62 -17.85 23.56 -7.71
C LEU A 62 -17.03 22.35 -8.11
N ALA A 63 -16.77 22.18 -9.38
CA ALA A 63 -15.98 21.10 -9.89
C ALA A 63 -14.47 21.26 -9.63
N TYR A 64 -13.94 22.47 -9.78
CA TYR A 64 -12.50 22.75 -9.65
C TYR A 64 -12.20 24.16 -9.15
N ALA A 65 -11.19 24.27 -8.29
CA ALA A 65 -10.53 25.51 -7.91
C ALA A 65 -9.02 25.27 -7.81
N HIS A 66 -8.22 26.17 -8.37
CA HIS A 66 -6.77 26.06 -8.31
C HIS A 66 -6.22 26.55 -6.97
N THR A 67 -5.42 25.72 -6.30
CA THR A 67 -4.87 25.99 -4.94
C THR A 67 -3.94 27.18 -4.85
N GLY A 68 -3.46 27.72 -5.97
CA GLY A 68 -2.73 29.00 -6.00
C GLY A 68 -3.60 30.23 -5.79
N PHE A 69 -4.94 30.09 -5.82
CA PHE A 69 -5.89 31.18 -5.66
C PHE A 69 -6.92 30.95 -4.55
N PHE A 70 -7.33 29.68 -4.35
CA PHE A 70 -8.40 29.32 -3.43
C PHE A 70 -8.08 28.02 -2.70
N THR A 71 -8.50 27.91 -1.46
CA THR A 71 -8.82 26.65 -0.81
C THR A 71 -10.31 26.34 -0.95
N THR A 72 -10.76 25.16 -0.55
CA THR A 72 -12.18 24.80 -0.53
C THR A 72 -12.57 24.22 0.82
N ASP A 73 -13.80 24.48 1.25
CA ASP A 73 -14.34 23.97 2.51
C ASP A 73 -14.21 22.44 2.64
N VAL A 74 -14.40 21.72 1.54
CA VAL A 74 -14.27 20.25 1.54
C VAL A 74 -12.82 19.78 1.67
N ALA A 75 -11.84 20.51 1.12
CA ALA A 75 -10.42 20.20 1.28
C ALA A 75 -9.95 20.47 2.72
N GLU A 76 -10.36 21.59 3.31
CA GLU A 76 -10.06 21.90 4.72
C GLU A 76 -10.66 20.85 5.67
N LYS A 77 -11.93 20.48 5.48
CA LYS A 77 -12.59 19.42 6.27
C LYS A 77 -11.92 18.06 6.14
N LEU A 78 -11.45 17.70 4.93
CA LEU A 78 -10.70 16.48 4.75
C LEU A 78 -9.35 16.56 5.48
N GLY A 79 -8.64 17.68 5.38
CA GLY A 79 -7.39 17.91 6.10
C GLY A 79 -7.58 17.78 7.61
N ASP A 80 -8.57 18.47 8.17
CA ASP A 80 -8.91 18.38 9.59
C ASP A 80 -9.22 16.94 10.02
N ARG A 81 -9.99 16.22 9.20
CA ARG A 81 -10.33 14.81 9.47
C ARG A 81 -9.08 13.92 9.50
N LEU A 82 -8.20 14.06 8.52
CA LEU A 82 -7.00 13.25 8.43
C LEU A 82 -6.02 13.51 9.58
N ILE A 83 -5.90 14.77 10.02
CA ILE A 83 -5.02 15.11 11.15
C ILE A 83 -5.63 14.71 12.49
N ALA A 84 -6.96 14.83 12.67
CA ALA A 84 -7.61 14.42 13.91
C ALA A 84 -7.40 12.93 14.24
N ASP A 85 -7.28 12.09 13.24
CA ASP A 85 -7.11 10.64 13.37
C ASP A 85 -5.66 10.19 13.08
N ALA A 86 -4.72 11.12 12.84
CA ALA A 86 -3.33 10.82 12.50
C ALA A 86 -2.50 10.35 13.69
N PRO A 87 -1.40 9.62 13.48
CA PRO A 87 -0.43 9.31 14.52
C PRO A 87 0.11 10.58 15.20
N LYS A 88 0.44 10.43 16.48
CA LYS A 88 0.91 11.57 17.31
C LYS A 88 2.09 12.30 16.67
N GLY A 89 2.00 13.63 16.63
CA GLY A 89 3.04 14.50 16.09
C GLY A 89 2.81 14.94 14.65
N MET A 90 1.87 14.33 13.91
CA MET A 90 1.41 14.82 12.62
C MET A 90 0.59 16.10 12.79
N SER A 91 0.73 17.06 11.87
CA SER A 91 0.11 18.38 12.01
C SER A 91 -0.50 18.94 10.74
N HIS A 92 -0.04 18.53 9.57
CA HIS A 92 -0.50 19.04 8.28
C HIS A 92 -0.62 17.92 7.25
N VAL A 93 -1.41 18.20 6.20
CA VAL A 93 -1.64 17.29 5.07
C VAL A 93 -1.29 18.00 3.77
N TYR A 94 -0.63 17.31 2.88
CA TYR A 94 -0.39 17.74 1.50
C TYR A 94 -1.15 16.81 0.56
N LEU A 95 -2.22 17.32 -0.06
CA LEU A 95 -3.13 16.54 -0.91
C LEU A 95 -2.63 16.46 -2.35
N VAL A 96 -2.63 15.27 -2.93
CA VAL A 96 -2.20 14.97 -4.31
C VAL A 96 -3.20 14.00 -4.97
N SER A 97 -2.95 13.59 -6.23
CA SER A 97 -3.92 12.76 -6.99
C SER A 97 -3.67 11.25 -6.85
N GLY A 98 -2.65 10.80 -6.13
CA GLY A 98 -2.40 9.38 -5.96
C GLY A 98 -1.11 9.03 -5.20
N GLY A 99 -0.90 7.71 -4.96
CA GLY A 99 0.19 7.23 -4.13
C GLY A 99 1.60 7.53 -4.68
N SER A 100 1.79 7.45 -6.00
CA SER A 100 3.10 7.78 -6.61
C SER A 100 3.47 9.24 -6.42
N GLU A 101 2.50 10.15 -6.57
CA GLU A 101 2.69 11.57 -6.30
C GLU A 101 2.91 11.85 -4.81
N ALA A 102 2.23 11.11 -3.92
CA ALA A 102 2.43 11.24 -2.48
C ALA A 102 3.87 10.85 -2.09
N VAL A 103 4.39 9.74 -2.60
CA VAL A 103 5.78 9.34 -2.35
C VAL A 103 6.77 10.34 -2.95
N GLU A 104 6.55 10.81 -4.17
CA GLU A 104 7.38 11.85 -4.80
C GLU A 104 7.41 13.12 -3.97
N ALA A 105 6.25 13.57 -3.46
CA ALA A 105 6.14 14.72 -2.57
C ALA A 105 6.88 14.49 -1.24
N ALA A 106 6.74 13.30 -0.62
CA ALA A 106 7.41 12.98 0.63
C ALA A 106 8.94 12.99 0.50
N LEU A 107 9.48 12.46 -0.61
CA LEU A 107 10.93 12.51 -0.90
C LEU A 107 11.42 13.95 -1.05
N LYS A 108 10.66 14.80 -1.75
CA LYS A 108 10.97 16.22 -1.90
C LYS A 108 10.84 16.98 -0.60
N MET A 109 9.81 16.69 0.23
CA MET A 109 9.68 17.27 1.56
C MET A 109 10.88 16.93 2.44
N ALA A 110 11.31 15.68 2.45
CA ALA A 110 12.49 15.27 3.20
C ALA A 110 13.75 16.01 2.73
N ARG A 111 13.94 16.16 1.42
CA ARG A 111 15.08 16.90 0.87
C ARG A 111 15.02 18.38 1.24
N GLN A 112 13.88 19.05 1.03
CA GLN A 112 13.74 20.47 1.33
C GLN A 112 13.85 20.75 2.83
N TYR A 113 13.30 19.87 3.70
CA TYR A 113 13.46 19.98 5.16
C TYR A 113 14.93 20.16 5.56
N PHE A 114 15.82 19.32 5.04
CA PHE A 114 17.24 19.44 5.34
C PHE A 114 17.89 20.68 4.68
N THR A 115 17.42 21.10 3.52
CA THR A 115 17.89 22.32 2.88
C THR A 115 17.53 23.56 3.70
N GLU A 116 16.30 23.65 4.22
CA GLU A 116 15.84 24.75 5.11
C GLU A 116 16.65 24.81 6.41
N ARG A 117 17.20 23.69 6.86
CA ARG A 117 18.06 23.59 8.06
C ARG A 117 19.54 23.81 7.76
N GLY A 118 19.93 24.06 6.52
CA GLY A 118 21.34 24.20 6.11
C GLY A 118 22.11 22.87 6.02
N GLU A 119 21.44 21.72 6.16
CA GLU A 119 22.05 20.39 6.09
C GLU A 119 22.04 19.85 4.64
N THR A 120 22.57 20.64 3.70
CA THR A 120 22.46 20.37 2.25
C THR A 120 23.17 19.10 1.78
N GLN A 121 24.08 18.52 2.56
CA GLN A 121 24.75 17.25 2.31
C GLN A 121 23.81 16.03 2.46
N ARG A 122 22.70 16.13 3.20
CA ARG A 122 21.73 15.06 3.36
C ARG A 122 20.90 14.88 2.08
N ARG A 123 21.21 13.83 1.31
CA ARG A 123 20.60 13.56 0.00
C ARG A 123 20.27 12.09 -0.26
N HIS A 124 20.89 11.15 0.48
CA HIS A 124 20.69 9.73 0.25
C HIS A 124 19.36 9.25 0.83
N VAL A 125 18.67 8.43 0.04
CA VAL A 125 17.47 7.69 0.44
C VAL A 125 17.85 6.23 0.61
N ILE A 126 17.41 5.62 1.71
CA ILE A 126 17.49 4.19 1.93
C ILE A 126 16.07 3.62 1.89
N ALA A 127 15.88 2.48 1.22
CA ALA A 127 14.61 1.75 1.20
C ALA A 127 14.87 0.24 1.30
N ARG A 128 13.83 -0.59 1.18
CA ARG A 128 13.98 -2.05 1.23
C ARG A 128 13.94 -2.66 -0.17
N ARG A 129 14.70 -3.74 -0.38
CA ARG A 129 14.46 -4.63 -1.52
C ARG A 129 13.03 -5.19 -1.45
N GLN A 130 12.47 -5.56 -2.59
CA GLN A 130 11.11 -6.09 -2.71
C GLN A 130 10.02 -5.15 -2.14
N SER A 131 10.22 -3.84 -2.22
CA SER A 131 9.22 -2.83 -1.91
C SER A 131 8.62 -2.21 -3.17
N TYR A 132 7.46 -1.57 -3.02
CA TYR A 132 6.80 -0.82 -4.09
C TYR A 132 6.29 0.53 -3.56
N HIS A 133 6.77 1.61 -4.15
CA HIS A 133 6.42 2.96 -3.70
C HIS A 133 5.76 3.82 -4.79
N GLY A 134 5.64 3.32 -6.01
CA GLY A 134 5.00 4.02 -7.11
C GLY A 134 5.74 3.91 -8.44
N ASN A 135 5.31 4.69 -9.43
CA ASN A 135 5.83 4.67 -10.80
C ASN A 135 6.34 6.02 -11.30
N THR A 136 6.30 7.10 -10.53
CA THR A 136 7.09 8.30 -10.81
C THR A 136 8.57 7.97 -10.63
N LEU A 137 9.48 8.68 -11.27
CA LEU A 137 10.90 8.28 -11.29
C LEU A 137 11.51 8.22 -9.88
N GLY A 138 11.20 9.18 -8.99
CA GLY A 138 11.64 9.13 -7.60
C GLY A 138 11.01 8.00 -6.80
N ALA A 139 9.70 7.77 -6.92
CA ALA A 139 9.01 6.68 -6.25
C ALA A 139 9.48 5.31 -6.77
N LEU A 140 9.73 5.18 -8.08
CA LEU A 140 10.29 3.97 -8.68
C LEU A 140 11.73 3.72 -8.23
N ALA A 141 12.53 4.78 -8.10
CA ALA A 141 13.89 4.70 -7.58
C ALA A 141 13.92 4.19 -6.13
N ALA A 142 13.03 4.71 -5.26
CA ALA A 142 12.86 4.24 -3.89
C ALA A 142 12.35 2.79 -3.83
N GLY A 143 11.49 2.37 -4.76
CA GLY A 143 11.03 0.99 -4.87
C GLY A 143 12.18 0.01 -5.07
N GLY A 144 12.14 -1.15 -4.38
CA GLY A 144 13.20 -2.15 -4.39
C GLY A 144 12.92 -3.39 -5.23
N ASN A 145 11.84 -3.40 -6.04
CA ASN A 145 11.52 -4.52 -6.90
C ASN A 145 12.23 -4.38 -8.25
N GLU A 146 13.25 -5.20 -8.47
CA GLU A 146 14.16 -5.10 -9.61
C GLU A 146 13.45 -5.27 -10.96
N TRP A 147 12.49 -6.19 -11.05
CA TRP A 147 11.71 -6.38 -12.28
C TRP A 147 11.01 -5.08 -12.77
N ARG A 148 10.56 -4.24 -11.84
CA ARG A 148 9.91 -2.96 -12.17
C ARG A 148 10.91 -1.87 -12.53
N ARG A 149 12.10 -1.92 -11.96
CA ARG A 149 13.17 -0.91 -12.07
C ARG A 149 14.02 -1.08 -13.32
N ALA A 150 14.34 -2.32 -13.67
CA ALA A 150 15.32 -2.66 -14.70
C ALA A 150 15.13 -1.90 -16.03
N PRO A 151 13.91 -1.79 -16.61
CA PRO A 151 13.71 -1.05 -17.87
C PRO A 151 14.01 0.44 -17.77
N PHE A 152 13.96 1.01 -16.56
CA PHE A 152 14.08 2.46 -16.31
C PHE A 152 15.33 2.83 -15.53
N SER A 153 16.21 1.87 -15.24
CA SER A 153 17.40 2.08 -14.41
C SER A 153 18.26 3.29 -14.81
N PRO A 154 18.47 3.61 -16.10
CA PRO A 154 19.24 4.78 -16.50
C PRO A 154 18.60 6.14 -16.15
N LEU A 155 17.30 6.16 -15.81
CA LEU A 155 16.55 7.37 -15.47
C LEU A 155 16.36 7.55 -13.97
N LEU A 156 16.73 6.55 -13.14
CA LEU A 156 16.47 6.56 -11.71
C LEU A 156 17.53 7.34 -10.96
N ILE A 157 17.09 8.11 -9.97
CA ILE A 157 18.00 8.71 -9.00
C ILE A 157 18.66 7.63 -8.14
N GLU A 158 19.84 7.93 -7.61
CA GLU A 158 20.54 7.04 -6.69
C GLU A 158 19.73 6.80 -5.42
N THR A 159 19.45 5.54 -5.13
CA THR A 159 18.80 5.07 -3.90
C THR A 159 19.48 3.80 -3.43
N HIS A 160 19.53 3.61 -2.11
CA HIS A 160 20.20 2.48 -1.48
C HIS A 160 19.16 1.52 -0.90
N HIS A 161 19.38 0.22 -1.06
CA HIS A 161 18.41 -0.78 -0.63
C HIS A 161 19.02 -1.75 0.36
N ILE A 162 18.34 -1.94 1.48
CA ILE A 162 18.62 -2.99 2.48
C ILE A 162 17.71 -4.19 2.27
N ASP A 163 18.00 -5.30 2.92
CA ASP A 163 17.17 -6.49 2.83
C ASP A 163 15.78 -6.29 3.44
N PRO A 164 14.74 -6.97 2.93
CA PRO A 164 13.39 -6.84 3.45
C PRO A 164 13.26 -7.53 4.81
N CYS A 165 12.35 -7.02 5.66
CA CYS A 165 11.89 -7.73 6.84
C CYS A 165 10.81 -8.73 6.41
N PHE A 166 11.21 -10.00 6.20
CA PHE A 166 10.33 -11.06 5.72
C PHE A 166 10.65 -12.38 6.43
N ALA A 167 10.02 -12.59 7.60
CA ALA A 167 10.34 -13.66 8.54
C ALA A 167 10.24 -15.06 7.88
N TYR A 168 9.16 -15.35 7.13
CA TYR A 168 9.00 -16.64 6.47
C TYR A 168 10.23 -17.03 5.61
N ARG A 169 10.89 -16.07 4.95
CA ARG A 169 12.02 -16.32 4.05
C ARG A 169 13.39 -16.18 4.72
N PHE A 170 13.55 -15.23 5.66
CA PHE A 170 14.88 -14.80 6.09
C PHE A 170 15.16 -14.96 7.60
N GLN A 171 14.17 -15.40 8.38
CA GLN A 171 14.39 -15.77 9.78
C GLN A 171 15.20 -17.06 9.84
N ARG A 172 16.25 -17.09 10.68
CA ARG A 172 17.16 -18.22 10.82
C ARG A 172 16.56 -19.29 11.73
N PRO A 173 16.93 -20.58 11.55
CA PRO A 173 16.55 -21.60 12.51
C PRO A 173 17.01 -21.27 13.93
N GLY A 174 16.09 -21.35 14.90
CA GLY A 174 16.35 -21.04 16.30
C GLY A 174 16.33 -19.54 16.68
N GLU A 175 16.22 -18.64 15.71
CA GLU A 175 16.06 -17.21 15.94
C GLU A 175 14.61 -16.91 16.32
N SER A 176 14.36 -16.17 17.39
CA SER A 176 13.03 -15.67 17.71
C SER A 176 12.60 -14.59 16.70
N GLU A 177 11.30 -14.32 16.60
CA GLU A 177 10.78 -13.28 15.70
C GLU A 177 11.34 -11.89 16.07
N GLU A 178 11.51 -11.60 17.36
CA GLU A 178 12.06 -10.33 17.84
C GLU A 178 13.57 -10.20 17.53
N GLU A 179 14.35 -11.26 17.69
CA GLU A 179 15.78 -11.27 17.29
C GLU A 179 15.94 -11.03 15.79
N TYR A 180 15.10 -11.70 14.99
CA TYR A 180 15.07 -11.46 13.55
C TYR A 180 14.67 -10.02 13.22
N GLY A 181 13.62 -9.51 13.84
CA GLY A 181 13.15 -8.13 13.62
C GLY A 181 14.23 -7.11 13.92
N ARG A 182 14.95 -7.27 15.02
CA ARG A 182 16.10 -6.41 15.41
C ARG A 182 17.23 -6.52 14.40
N ARG A 183 17.65 -7.74 14.04
CA ARG A 183 18.73 -7.97 13.06
C ARG A 183 18.39 -7.38 11.68
N ALA A 184 17.14 -7.54 11.24
CA ALA A 184 16.68 -6.95 9.97
C ALA A 184 16.68 -5.42 10.02
N ALA A 185 16.35 -4.82 11.16
CA ALA A 185 16.38 -3.37 11.35
C ALA A 185 17.82 -2.82 11.45
N ASP A 186 18.74 -3.55 12.09
CA ASP A 186 20.15 -3.12 12.22
C ASP A 186 20.87 -2.99 10.87
N ALA A 187 20.35 -3.63 9.80
CA ALA A 187 20.83 -3.40 8.43
C ALA A 187 20.67 -1.93 7.99
N LEU A 188 19.67 -1.21 8.51
CA LEU A 188 19.52 0.23 8.27
C LEU A 188 20.67 1.01 8.90
N GLU A 189 21.02 0.74 10.15
CA GLU A 189 22.12 1.43 10.83
C GLU A 189 23.46 1.19 10.12
N ALA A 190 23.74 -0.06 9.75
CA ALA A 190 24.93 -0.41 8.97
C ALA A 190 25.02 0.38 7.66
N LYS A 191 23.90 0.50 6.93
CA LYS A 191 23.86 1.27 5.67
C LYS A 191 24.00 2.77 5.90
N ILE A 192 23.43 3.34 6.95
CA ILE A 192 23.61 4.75 7.33
C ILE A 192 25.09 5.05 7.61
N LEU A 193 25.76 4.19 8.36
CA LEU A 193 27.18 4.36 8.70
C LEU A 193 28.08 4.20 7.46
N GLU A 194 27.77 3.25 6.57
CA GLU A 194 28.47 3.07 5.29
C GLU A 194 28.41 4.33 4.41
N LEU A 195 27.25 4.98 4.32
CA LEU A 195 27.04 6.18 3.51
C LEU A 195 27.55 7.46 4.18
N GLY A 196 27.77 7.41 5.49
CA GLY A 196 28.05 8.57 6.33
C GLY A 196 26.75 9.17 6.90
N ALA A 197 26.58 9.09 8.21
CA ALA A 197 25.32 9.43 8.89
C ALA A 197 24.76 10.82 8.54
N GLY A 198 25.65 11.82 8.34
CA GLY A 198 25.26 13.19 7.94
C GLY A 198 24.80 13.35 6.50
N THR A 199 24.84 12.30 5.66
CA THR A 199 24.46 12.38 4.23
C THR A 199 23.12 11.73 3.93
N VAL A 200 22.56 10.92 4.86
CA VAL A 200 21.29 10.22 4.68
C VAL A 200 20.13 11.12 5.12
N MET A 201 19.16 11.32 4.24
CA MET A 201 17.98 12.14 4.54
C MET A 201 16.78 11.31 5.03
N ALA A 202 16.54 10.16 4.44
CA ALA A 202 15.33 9.39 4.76
C ALA A 202 15.50 7.88 4.61
N PHE A 203 14.75 7.14 5.42
CA PHE A 203 14.42 5.74 5.22
C PHE A 203 12.95 5.62 4.80
N VAL A 204 12.68 4.91 3.70
CA VAL A 204 11.32 4.70 3.16
C VAL A 204 10.93 3.24 3.26
N ALA A 205 9.74 2.96 3.83
CA ALA A 205 9.25 1.59 3.96
C ALA A 205 7.72 1.51 3.97
N GLU A 206 7.16 0.46 3.35
CA GLU A 206 5.77 0.08 3.59
C GLU A 206 5.64 -0.49 5.00
N THR A 207 4.63 -0.08 5.77
CA THR A 207 4.43 -0.63 7.14
C THR A 207 4.09 -2.13 7.07
N VAL A 208 3.21 -2.53 6.14
CA VAL A 208 3.00 -3.93 5.73
C VAL A 208 3.25 -3.99 4.23
N VAL A 209 4.23 -4.81 3.81
CA VAL A 209 4.62 -4.90 2.39
C VAL A 209 3.47 -5.42 1.56
N GLY A 210 3.11 -4.67 0.52
CA GLY A 210 1.93 -4.96 -0.30
C GLY A 210 2.19 -5.89 -1.48
N ALA A 211 2.07 -5.30 -2.68
CA ALA A 211 1.96 -6.02 -3.95
C ALA A 211 3.18 -6.87 -4.33
N THR A 212 4.38 -6.51 -3.90
CA THR A 212 5.62 -7.16 -4.36
C THR A 212 5.96 -8.43 -3.59
N ALA A 213 5.55 -8.51 -2.32
CA ALA A 213 5.85 -9.66 -1.47
C ALA A 213 4.60 -10.33 -0.86
N GLY A 214 3.39 -9.75 -1.05
CA GLY A 214 2.12 -10.31 -0.63
C GLY A 214 1.85 -10.17 0.86
N ALA A 215 1.34 -9.01 1.28
CA ALA A 215 0.85 -8.70 2.62
C ALA A 215 1.81 -9.10 3.77
N VAL A 216 3.12 -8.86 3.62
CA VAL A 216 4.13 -9.22 4.63
C VAL A 216 4.11 -8.24 5.80
N PRO A 217 3.65 -8.65 6.99
CA PRO A 217 3.74 -7.81 8.18
C PRO A 217 5.20 -7.74 8.67
N PRO A 218 5.59 -6.66 9.36
CA PRO A 218 6.89 -6.59 10.00
C PRO A 218 7.02 -7.62 11.11
N ALA A 219 8.22 -8.15 11.31
CA ALA A 219 8.53 -8.97 12.48
C ALA A 219 8.52 -8.12 13.75
N ALA A 220 8.27 -8.77 14.89
CA ALA A 220 8.20 -8.11 16.19
C ALA A 220 9.44 -7.24 16.46
N GLY A 221 9.23 -6.01 16.92
CA GLY A 221 10.30 -5.07 17.27
C GLY A 221 10.99 -4.37 16.09
N TYR A 222 10.72 -4.77 14.84
CA TYR A 222 11.38 -4.19 13.64
C TYR A 222 11.21 -2.68 13.56
N PHE A 223 9.98 -2.17 13.51
CA PHE A 223 9.76 -0.72 13.35
C PHE A 223 10.11 0.09 14.59
N LYS A 224 10.02 -0.51 15.79
CA LYS A 224 10.53 0.13 17.00
C LYS A 224 12.03 0.40 16.88
N ARG A 225 12.81 -0.61 16.43
CA ARG A 225 14.24 -0.49 16.22
C ARG A 225 14.57 0.48 15.06
N ILE A 226 13.81 0.45 13.97
CA ILE A 226 13.94 1.42 12.87
C ILE A 226 13.78 2.86 13.37
N ARG A 227 12.74 3.14 14.20
CA ARG A 227 12.52 4.48 14.76
C ARG A 227 13.69 4.93 15.64
N GLU A 228 14.19 4.05 16.51
CA GLU A 228 15.37 4.32 17.34
C GLU A 228 16.61 4.67 16.51
N ILE A 229 16.85 3.95 15.41
CA ILE A 229 17.97 4.21 14.50
C ILE A 229 17.79 5.56 13.79
N CYS A 230 16.61 5.82 13.25
CA CYS A 230 16.30 7.08 12.58
C CYS A 230 16.48 8.28 13.53
N ASP A 231 15.98 8.19 14.75
CA ASP A 231 16.12 9.24 15.77
C ASP A 231 17.59 9.48 16.13
N ARG A 232 18.37 8.42 16.33
CA ARG A 232 19.80 8.49 16.69
C ARG A 232 20.62 9.22 15.63
N HIS A 233 20.33 8.98 14.35
CA HIS A 233 21.10 9.51 13.23
C HIS A 233 20.47 10.75 12.57
N GLY A 234 19.32 11.22 13.08
CA GLY A 234 18.59 12.34 12.50
C GLY A 234 18.08 12.06 11.07
N VAL A 235 17.75 10.82 10.76
CA VAL A 235 17.20 10.37 9.47
C VAL A 235 15.67 10.39 9.55
N LEU A 236 15.01 10.97 8.56
CA LEU A 236 13.54 10.98 8.52
C LEU A 236 12.98 9.59 8.20
N LEU A 237 11.98 9.16 8.95
CA LEU A 237 11.21 7.95 8.66
C LEU A 237 10.00 8.31 7.80
N ILE A 238 9.96 7.79 6.58
CA ILE A 238 8.81 7.88 5.67
C ILE A 238 8.12 6.52 5.65
N LEU A 239 6.88 6.44 6.16
CA LEU A 239 6.08 5.24 6.05
C LEU A 239 5.10 5.34 4.88
N ASP A 240 5.20 4.37 3.99
CA ASP A 240 4.26 4.19 2.90
C ASP A 240 3.08 3.33 3.38
N GLU A 241 1.96 3.99 3.64
CA GLU A 241 0.70 3.35 4.01
C GLU A 241 -0.34 3.41 2.88
N VAL A 242 0.10 3.63 1.65
CA VAL A 242 -0.77 3.69 0.47
C VAL A 242 -1.59 2.42 0.31
N MET A 243 -1.06 1.25 0.64
CA MET A 243 -1.78 -0.02 0.49
C MET A 243 -2.29 -0.58 1.82
N CYS A 244 -1.54 -0.47 2.89
CA CYS A 244 -1.83 -1.07 4.19
C CYS A 244 -2.56 -0.13 5.16
N GLY A 245 -2.59 1.17 4.89
CA GLY A 245 -3.28 2.17 5.71
C GLY A 245 -4.77 2.29 5.45
N MET A 246 -5.36 3.37 5.93
CA MET A 246 -6.77 3.75 5.77
C MET A 246 -7.75 2.63 6.17
N GLY A 247 -7.41 1.88 7.23
CA GLY A 247 -8.27 0.84 7.80
C GLY A 247 -7.98 -0.59 7.34
N ARG A 248 -7.20 -0.79 6.28
CA ARG A 248 -7.00 -2.08 5.62
C ARG A 248 -6.50 -3.19 6.54
N THR A 249 -5.64 -2.86 7.50
CA THR A 249 -5.03 -3.81 8.45
C THR A 249 -5.75 -3.91 9.79
N GLY A 250 -6.89 -3.18 9.96
CA GLY A 250 -7.72 -3.23 11.17
C GLY A 250 -7.55 -2.07 12.14
N THR A 251 -6.53 -1.24 11.98
CA THR A 251 -6.36 0.12 12.52
C THR A 251 -6.43 1.12 11.38
N LEU A 252 -6.67 2.41 11.66
CA LEU A 252 -6.73 3.40 10.59
C LEU A 252 -5.37 3.51 9.89
N HIS A 253 -4.29 3.59 10.66
CA HIS A 253 -2.92 3.52 10.16
C HIS A 253 -2.25 2.23 10.65
N ALA A 254 -1.54 1.54 9.77
CA ALA A 254 -0.89 0.27 10.13
C ALA A 254 0.23 0.45 11.17
N CYS A 255 0.90 1.60 11.19
CA CYS A 255 1.97 1.92 12.14
C CYS A 255 1.48 2.03 13.60
N GLU A 256 0.18 2.21 13.84
CA GLU A 256 -0.39 2.16 15.18
C GLU A 256 -0.13 0.81 15.86
N GLN A 257 -0.15 -0.29 15.08
CA GLN A 257 0.12 -1.63 15.58
C GLN A 257 1.60 -1.85 15.93
N GLU A 258 2.49 -1.02 15.41
CA GLU A 258 3.93 -1.03 15.72
C GLU A 258 4.30 -0.10 16.90
N GLY A 259 3.33 0.71 17.36
CA GLY A 259 3.53 1.67 18.45
C GLY A 259 4.52 2.78 18.13
N ILE A 260 4.65 3.15 16.84
CA ILE A 260 5.54 4.22 16.37
C ILE A 260 4.79 5.25 15.52
N ALA A 261 5.37 6.44 15.40
CA ALA A 261 4.93 7.45 14.45
C ALA A 261 6.08 7.80 13.48
N PRO A 262 5.82 7.93 12.17
CA PRO A 262 6.80 8.41 11.21
C PRO A 262 6.93 9.92 11.22
N ASP A 263 7.93 10.44 10.50
CA ASP A 263 8.07 11.88 10.22
C ASP A 263 7.19 12.33 9.05
N LEU A 264 7.04 11.43 8.06
CA LEU A 264 6.17 11.57 6.89
C LEU A 264 5.42 10.26 6.66
N MET A 265 4.14 10.35 6.30
CA MET A 265 3.31 9.19 5.95
C MET A 265 2.62 9.45 4.62
N THR A 266 2.72 8.50 3.69
CA THR A 266 1.98 8.58 2.42
C THR A 266 0.75 7.68 2.48
N ILE A 267 -0.39 8.22 2.05
CA ILE A 267 -1.68 7.53 1.97
C ILE A 267 -2.34 7.76 0.60
N ALA A 268 -3.12 6.81 0.14
CA ALA A 268 -3.95 6.91 -1.08
C ALA A 268 -4.98 5.76 -1.06
N LYS A 269 -5.37 5.22 -2.20
CA LYS A 269 -6.23 4.03 -2.35
C LYS A 269 -7.47 4.07 -1.45
N GLY A 270 -7.42 3.44 -0.27
CA GLY A 270 -8.49 3.47 0.72
C GLY A 270 -8.88 4.86 1.21
N LEU A 271 -8.05 5.89 0.99
CA LEU A 271 -8.39 7.28 1.25
C LEU A 271 -9.63 7.71 0.43
N GLY A 272 -9.64 7.45 -0.86
CA GLY A 272 -10.75 7.77 -1.77
C GLY A 272 -11.63 6.56 -2.11
N GLY A 273 -11.27 5.34 -1.65
CA GLY A 273 -12.05 4.13 -1.83
C GLY A 273 -12.31 3.71 -3.29
N GLY A 274 -11.60 4.31 -4.25
CA GLY A 274 -11.75 4.05 -5.69
C GLY A 274 -12.80 4.93 -6.37
N TYR A 275 -13.41 5.89 -5.66
CA TYR A 275 -14.40 6.81 -6.23
C TYR A 275 -13.75 7.96 -6.99
N GLU A 276 -12.64 8.50 -6.46
CA GLU A 276 -11.83 9.52 -7.10
C GLU A 276 -10.34 9.27 -6.87
N PRO A 277 -9.47 9.66 -7.83
CA PRO A 277 -8.03 9.65 -7.63
C PRO A 277 -7.63 10.65 -6.54
N ILE A 278 -7.09 10.17 -5.43
CA ILE A 278 -6.58 10.99 -4.35
C ILE A 278 -5.44 10.28 -3.62
N GLY A 279 -4.47 11.06 -3.18
CA GLY A 279 -3.41 10.68 -2.27
C GLY A 279 -3.06 11.83 -1.34
N ALA A 280 -2.29 11.57 -0.32
CA ALA A 280 -1.82 12.60 0.58
C ALA A 280 -0.49 12.23 1.25
N VAL A 281 0.22 13.26 1.70
CA VAL A 281 1.32 13.14 2.65
C VAL A 281 0.88 13.80 3.96
N LEU A 282 0.87 13.04 5.03
CA LEU A 282 0.78 13.58 6.38
C LEU A 282 2.19 13.91 6.85
N LEU A 283 2.41 15.08 7.42
CA LEU A 283 3.73 15.54 7.84
C LEU A 283 3.77 15.92 9.32
N GLY A 284 4.88 15.59 9.95
CA GLY A 284 5.17 15.96 11.33
C GLY A 284 5.31 17.49 11.50
N LYS A 285 4.92 18.00 12.67
CA LYS A 285 4.98 19.44 12.98
C LYS A 285 6.37 20.03 12.75
N HIS A 286 7.44 19.30 13.08
CA HIS A 286 8.82 19.76 12.90
C HIS A 286 9.20 20.03 11.43
N ILE A 287 8.61 19.29 10.48
CA ILE A 287 8.81 19.50 9.05
C ILE A 287 8.09 20.79 8.62
N TYR A 288 6.84 20.95 9.04
CA TYR A 288 6.09 22.18 8.78
C TYR A 288 6.80 23.40 9.36
N ASP A 289 7.27 23.33 10.62
CA ASP A 289 7.94 24.43 11.29
C ASP A 289 9.27 24.82 10.57
N ALA A 290 9.98 23.84 10.01
CA ALA A 290 11.19 24.11 9.23
C ALA A 290 10.88 24.89 7.94
N PHE A 291 9.79 24.55 7.24
CA PHE A 291 9.36 25.29 6.05
C PHE A 291 8.86 26.70 6.42
N ALA A 292 8.00 26.81 7.46
CA ALA A 292 7.45 28.08 7.90
C ALA A 292 8.51 29.05 8.44
N GLY A 293 9.52 28.54 9.14
CA GLY A 293 10.65 29.31 9.65
C GLY A 293 11.77 29.56 8.65
N GLY A 294 11.77 28.85 7.52
CA GLY A 294 12.75 28.97 6.44
C GLY A 294 12.20 29.79 5.26
N SER A 295 12.08 29.15 4.09
CA SER A 295 11.61 29.81 2.86
C SER A 295 10.14 30.22 2.89
N GLY A 296 9.32 29.65 3.77
CA GLY A 296 7.87 29.82 3.80
C GLY A 296 7.15 29.17 2.61
N PHE A 297 7.82 28.31 1.86
CA PHE A 297 7.29 27.73 0.62
C PHE A 297 7.77 26.30 0.40
N PHE A 298 6.86 25.40 -0.04
CA PHE A 298 7.24 24.07 -0.52
C PHE A 298 7.31 24.08 -2.05
N GLN A 299 8.52 23.89 -2.62
CA GLN A 299 8.79 23.93 -4.05
C GLN A 299 8.29 22.68 -4.79
N HIS A 300 7.00 22.40 -4.65
CA HIS A 300 6.34 21.29 -5.31
C HIS A 300 4.85 21.58 -5.44
N GLY A 301 4.23 21.13 -6.54
CA GLY A 301 2.80 21.32 -6.76
C GLY A 301 2.31 20.56 -7.99
N HIS A 302 1.03 20.25 -7.98
CA HIS A 302 0.31 19.65 -9.09
C HIS A 302 -0.95 20.46 -9.38
N THR A 303 -1.32 20.59 -10.66
CA THR A 303 -2.53 21.33 -11.07
C THR A 303 -3.79 20.85 -10.37
N TYR A 304 -3.92 19.53 -10.17
CA TYR A 304 -5.10 18.92 -9.56
C TYR A 304 -4.96 18.58 -8.07
N MET A 305 -3.95 19.12 -7.40
CA MET A 305 -3.83 18.93 -5.95
C MET A 305 -5.05 19.51 -5.23
N ALA A 306 -5.50 18.81 -4.16
CA ALA A 306 -6.70 19.18 -3.40
C ALA A 306 -7.96 19.40 -4.25
N HIS A 307 -8.13 18.59 -5.33
CA HIS A 307 -9.29 18.67 -6.21
C HIS A 307 -10.59 18.49 -5.41
N PRO A 308 -11.58 19.41 -5.51
CA PRO A 308 -12.78 19.40 -4.66
C PRO A 308 -13.56 18.08 -4.69
N LEU A 309 -13.77 17.48 -5.87
CA LEU A 309 -14.44 16.18 -5.97
C LEU A 309 -13.65 15.07 -5.28
N ALA A 310 -12.33 15.04 -5.49
CA ALA A 310 -11.48 14.04 -4.85
C ALA A 310 -11.48 14.18 -3.32
N CYS A 311 -11.49 15.43 -2.82
CA CYS A 311 -11.62 15.71 -1.39
C CYS A 311 -13.01 15.30 -0.86
N ALA A 312 -14.10 15.55 -1.62
CA ALA A 312 -15.45 15.13 -1.24
C ALA A 312 -15.56 13.59 -1.15
N ALA A 313 -15.01 12.87 -2.13
CA ALA A 313 -14.93 11.43 -2.08
C ALA A 313 -14.14 10.94 -0.86
N GLY A 314 -12.93 11.49 -0.66
CA GLY A 314 -12.07 11.12 0.47
C GLY A 314 -12.75 11.35 1.82
N LEU A 315 -13.35 12.52 2.02
CA LEU A 315 -14.07 12.85 3.25
C LEU A 315 -15.25 11.90 3.50
N ALA A 316 -16.10 11.68 2.48
CA ALA A 316 -17.25 10.80 2.59
C ALA A 316 -16.85 9.33 2.87
N VAL A 317 -15.74 8.87 2.29
CA VAL A 317 -15.19 7.52 2.56
C VAL A 317 -14.72 7.41 4.01
N GLN A 318 -13.92 8.35 4.51
CA GLN A 318 -13.39 8.31 5.88
C GLN A 318 -14.51 8.46 6.92
N GLU A 319 -15.49 9.34 6.69
CA GLU A 319 -16.66 9.48 7.57
C GLU A 319 -17.51 8.20 7.58
N THR A 320 -17.68 7.54 6.45
CA THR A 320 -18.41 6.27 6.37
C THR A 320 -17.69 5.16 7.15
N ILE A 321 -16.37 5.01 6.97
CA ILE A 321 -15.58 4.03 7.72
C ILE A 321 -15.78 4.23 9.23
N ARG A 322 -15.77 5.47 9.69
CA ARG A 322 -15.96 5.81 11.11
C ARG A 322 -17.39 5.63 11.58
N ARG A 323 -18.38 6.21 10.88
CA ARG A 323 -19.81 6.16 11.24
C ARG A 323 -20.30 4.72 11.34
N ASP A 324 -19.95 3.89 10.39
CA ASP A 324 -20.41 2.50 10.29
C ASP A 324 -19.48 1.53 11.04
N ASN A 325 -18.48 2.07 11.77
CA ASN A 325 -17.52 1.33 12.59
C ASN A 325 -16.82 0.18 11.83
N LEU A 326 -16.48 0.41 10.56
CA LEU A 326 -16.00 -0.63 9.65
C LEU A 326 -14.67 -1.24 10.06
N LEU A 327 -13.85 -0.57 10.87
CA LEU A 327 -12.61 -1.17 11.40
C LEU A 327 -12.88 -2.40 12.28
N VAL A 328 -14.03 -2.45 12.96
CA VAL A 328 -14.45 -3.65 13.70
C VAL A 328 -14.71 -4.79 12.71
N ASN A 329 -15.44 -4.52 11.61
CA ASN A 329 -15.68 -5.52 10.57
C ASN A 329 -14.37 -6.00 9.92
N VAL A 330 -13.42 -5.08 9.64
CA VAL A 330 -12.09 -5.44 9.10
C VAL A 330 -11.37 -6.43 10.02
N ARG A 331 -11.37 -6.20 11.34
CA ARG A 331 -10.74 -7.12 12.30
C ARG A 331 -11.46 -8.45 12.36
N THR A 332 -12.79 -8.44 12.47
CA THR A 332 -13.62 -9.65 12.60
C THR A 332 -13.56 -10.50 11.34
N MET A 333 -13.80 -9.89 10.17
CA MET A 333 -13.75 -10.60 8.89
C MET A 333 -12.32 -10.98 8.50
N GLY A 334 -11.32 -10.17 8.89
CA GLY A 334 -9.91 -10.50 8.70
C GLY A 334 -9.49 -11.74 9.49
N ALA A 335 -9.90 -11.86 10.75
CA ALA A 335 -9.67 -13.07 11.56
C ALA A 335 -10.39 -14.29 10.98
N LEU A 336 -11.63 -14.10 10.50
CA LEU A 336 -12.38 -15.16 9.81
C LEU A 336 -11.67 -15.61 8.52
N LEU A 337 -11.23 -14.66 7.69
CA LEU A 337 -10.50 -14.95 6.45
C LEU A 337 -9.23 -15.74 6.74
N GLN A 338 -8.41 -15.29 7.69
CA GLN A 338 -7.18 -15.98 8.07
C GLN A 338 -7.44 -17.41 8.54
N ARG A 339 -8.46 -17.61 9.38
CA ARG A 339 -8.88 -18.95 9.83
C ARG A 339 -9.33 -19.83 8.66
N ARG A 340 -10.19 -19.33 7.77
CA ARG A 340 -10.67 -20.08 6.61
C ARG A 340 -9.56 -20.44 5.62
N LEU A 341 -8.61 -19.52 5.41
CA LEU A 341 -7.40 -19.80 4.62
C LEU A 341 -6.57 -20.91 5.28
N GLY A 342 -6.41 -20.87 6.61
CA GLY A 342 -5.71 -21.92 7.37
C GLY A 342 -6.41 -23.28 7.27
N GLU A 343 -7.74 -23.32 7.39
CA GLU A 343 -8.56 -24.54 7.22
C GLU A 343 -8.42 -25.13 5.81
N ARG A 344 -8.43 -24.28 4.76
CA ARG A 344 -8.36 -24.73 3.36
C ARG A 344 -6.95 -25.09 2.91
N PHE A 345 -5.94 -24.35 3.36
CA PHE A 345 -4.59 -24.44 2.81
C PHE A 345 -3.53 -24.86 3.83
N GLY A 346 -3.85 -24.95 5.12
CA GLY A 346 -2.87 -25.24 6.17
C GLY A 346 -2.08 -26.54 5.97
N ASN A 347 -2.66 -27.54 5.27
CA ASN A 347 -2.02 -28.79 4.91
C ASN A 347 -1.80 -28.96 3.39
N HIS A 348 -2.03 -27.88 2.61
CA HIS A 348 -1.88 -27.97 1.16
C HIS A 348 -0.39 -28.09 0.79
N PRO A 349 0.04 -29.06 -0.06
CA PRO A 349 1.46 -29.33 -0.33
C PRO A 349 2.18 -28.16 -0.99
N HIS A 350 1.44 -27.32 -1.71
CA HIS A 350 1.99 -26.20 -2.48
C HIS A 350 1.66 -24.82 -1.88
N VAL A 351 1.23 -24.76 -0.62
CA VAL A 351 1.07 -23.49 0.12
C VAL A 351 2.11 -23.42 1.23
N GLY A 352 3.05 -22.51 1.09
CA GLY A 352 4.17 -22.34 2.01
C GLY A 352 3.84 -21.43 3.19
N ASP A 353 3.08 -20.35 2.95
CA ASP A 353 2.77 -19.37 3.98
C ASP A 353 1.39 -18.73 3.76
N ILE A 354 0.72 -18.42 4.87
CA ILE A 354 -0.54 -17.67 4.92
C ILE A 354 -0.32 -16.52 5.91
N ARG A 355 -0.33 -15.29 5.43
CA ARG A 355 0.08 -14.12 6.22
C ARG A 355 -0.78 -12.90 5.94
N GLY A 356 -0.68 -11.92 6.82
CA GLY A 356 -1.33 -10.63 6.68
C GLY A 356 -1.91 -10.09 7.98
N ARG A 357 -2.63 -8.96 7.88
CA ARG A 357 -3.34 -8.31 8.99
C ARG A 357 -4.69 -7.79 8.52
N GLY A 358 -5.72 -7.94 9.31
CA GLY A 358 -7.08 -7.51 8.94
C GLY A 358 -7.54 -8.10 7.61
N LEU A 359 -8.11 -7.29 6.75
CA LEU A 359 -8.51 -7.67 5.39
C LEU A 359 -7.40 -7.44 4.35
N PHE A 360 -6.15 -7.63 4.75
CA PHE A 360 -4.97 -7.59 3.92
C PHE A 360 -4.18 -8.87 4.14
N GLN A 361 -4.49 -9.91 3.36
CA GLN A 361 -3.99 -11.27 3.53
C GLN A 361 -3.34 -11.76 2.24
N ALA A 362 -2.45 -12.74 2.36
CA ALA A 362 -1.88 -13.40 1.19
C ALA A 362 -1.60 -14.88 1.46
N VAL A 363 -1.62 -15.64 0.36
CA VAL A 363 -1.21 -17.04 0.30
C VAL A 363 0.02 -17.11 -0.60
N GLU A 364 1.12 -17.65 -0.11
CA GLU A 364 2.35 -17.86 -0.89
C GLU A 364 2.41 -19.30 -1.42
N LEU A 365 2.67 -19.42 -2.71
CA LEU A 365 2.71 -20.70 -3.41
C LEU A 365 4.17 -21.17 -3.55
N VAL A 366 4.40 -22.44 -3.25
CA VAL A 366 5.73 -23.09 -3.27
C VAL A 366 5.63 -24.45 -3.96
N GLU A 367 6.70 -24.87 -4.60
CA GLU A 367 6.80 -26.22 -5.18
C GLU A 367 6.99 -27.27 -4.08
N ASP A 368 7.88 -26.97 -3.12
CA ASP A 368 8.11 -27.79 -1.94
C ASP A 368 7.95 -26.95 -0.67
N ARG A 369 6.99 -27.34 0.16
CA ARG A 369 6.69 -26.66 1.41
C ARG A 369 7.78 -26.85 2.48
N SER A 370 8.49 -27.97 2.47
CA SER A 370 9.51 -28.31 3.47
C SER A 370 10.79 -27.49 3.29
N THR A 371 11.16 -27.24 2.05
CA THR A 371 12.33 -26.44 1.67
C THR A 371 11.98 -24.99 1.37
N LYS A 372 10.68 -24.65 1.24
CA LYS A 372 10.16 -23.37 0.76
C LYS A 372 10.56 -23.04 -0.68
N GLU A 373 10.91 -24.08 -1.47
CA GLU A 373 11.35 -23.92 -2.86
C GLU A 373 10.21 -23.30 -3.70
N PRO A 374 10.44 -22.21 -4.45
CA PRO A 374 9.45 -21.64 -5.34
C PRO A 374 9.28 -22.49 -6.60
N PHE A 375 8.14 -22.37 -7.25
CA PHE A 375 7.94 -22.91 -8.60
C PHE A 375 8.87 -22.23 -9.61
N ASP A 376 9.23 -22.95 -10.67
CA ASP A 376 9.93 -22.39 -11.83
C ASP A 376 9.12 -21.20 -12.37
N PRO A 377 9.71 -19.98 -12.46
CA PRO A 377 9.06 -18.79 -12.98
C PRO A 377 8.48 -18.96 -14.40
N ALA A 378 9.03 -19.85 -15.21
CA ALA A 378 8.53 -20.16 -16.55
C ALA A 378 7.10 -20.73 -16.53
N ARG A 379 6.66 -21.34 -15.41
CA ARG A 379 5.27 -21.82 -15.22
C ARG A 379 4.25 -20.68 -15.17
N LYS A 380 4.66 -19.45 -14.81
CA LYS A 380 3.80 -18.26 -14.66
C LYS A 380 2.56 -18.57 -13.81
N LEU A 381 2.75 -19.23 -12.67
CA LEU A 381 1.67 -19.77 -11.85
C LEU A 381 0.68 -18.69 -11.41
N HIS A 382 1.17 -17.51 -10.98
CA HIS A 382 0.33 -16.36 -10.66
C HIS A 382 -0.65 -15.98 -11.79
N ALA A 383 -0.20 -16.06 -13.06
CA ALA A 383 -1.06 -15.73 -14.20
C ALA A 383 -2.13 -16.82 -14.44
N LYS A 384 -1.79 -18.09 -14.23
CA LYS A 384 -2.74 -19.20 -14.30
C LYS A 384 -3.79 -19.09 -13.20
N VAL A 385 -3.38 -18.81 -11.95
CA VAL A 385 -4.29 -18.58 -10.83
C VAL A 385 -5.24 -17.42 -11.14
N LYS A 386 -4.74 -16.30 -11.68
CA LYS A 386 -5.57 -15.17 -12.07
C LYS A 386 -6.64 -15.59 -13.09
N LYS A 387 -6.24 -16.33 -14.12
CA LYS A 387 -7.16 -16.81 -15.17
C LYS A 387 -8.23 -17.74 -14.61
N ALA A 388 -7.84 -18.70 -13.76
CA ALA A 388 -8.74 -19.65 -13.13
C ALA A 388 -9.73 -18.97 -12.17
N ALA A 389 -9.26 -18.00 -11.35
CA ALA A 389 -10.10 -17.22 -10.46
C ALA A 389 -11.13 -16.39 -11.23
N MET A 390 -10.71 -15.66 -12.27
CA MET A 390 -11.61 -14.89 -13.14
C MET A 390 -12.63 -15.78 -13.85
N ALA A 391 -12.26 -16.98 -14.26
CA ALA A 391 -13.21 -17.95 -14.82
C ALA A 391 -14.30 -18.33 -13.82
N ARG A 392 -13.97 -18.42 -12.53
CA ARG A 392 -14.87 -18.72 -11.41
C ARG A 392 -15.60 -17.48 -10.85
N GLY A 393 -15.49 -16.33 -11.52
CA GLY A 393 -16.11 -15.08 -11.04
C GLY A 393 -15.50 -14.56 -9.74
N LEU A 394 -14.19 -14.71 -9.56
CA LEU A 394 -13.45 -14.18 -8.40
C LEU A 394 -12.30 -13.27 -8.88
N MET A 395 -12.24 -12.08 -8.32
CA MET A 395 -11.12 -11.16 -8.53
C MET A 395 -10.16 -11.26 -7.35
N VAL A 396 -8.94 -11.71 -7.61
CA VAL A 396 -7.81 -11.74 -6.65
C VAL A 396 -6.60 -11.03 -7.26
N TYR A 397 -5.58 -10.78 -6.45
CA TYR A 397 -4.38 -10.07 -6.90
C TYR A 397 -3.13 -10.98 -6.84
N PRO A 398 -2.97 -11.92 -7.79
CA PRO A 398 -1.79 -12.78 -7.82
C PRO A 398 -0.61 -12.06 -8.45
N MET A 399 0.58 -12.29 -7.88
CA MET A 399 1.84 -11.74 -8.37
C MET A 399 2.93 -12.82 -8.37
N GLY A 400 3.82 -12.73 -9.36
CA GLY A 400 5.09 -13.46 -9.39
C GLY A 400 6.25 -12.59 -8.89
N GLY A 401 7.40 -13.23 -8.66
CA GLY A 401 8.61 -12.52 -8.23
C GLY A 401 8.61 -12.12 -6.75
N THR A 402 7.91 -12.85 -5.91
CA THR A 402 7.72 -12.58 -4.47
C THR A 402 9.03 -12.45 -3.70
N ILE A 403 10.07 -13.20 -4.07
CA ILE A 403 11.31 -13.33 -3.30
C ILE A 403 12.33 -12.26 -3.71
N ASP A 404 12.55 -12.11 -5.01
CA ASP A 404 13.65 -11.31 -5.58
C ASP A 404 13.27 -10.54 -6.86
N GLY A 405 11.98 -10.54 -7.21
CA GLY A 405 11.46 -9.94 -8.44
C GLY A 405 11.34 -10.94 -9.61
N ALA A 406 11.91 -12.14 -9.49
CA ALA A 406 11.82 -13.20 -10.49
C ALA A 406 11.13 -14.47 -9.94
N HIS A 407 11.51 -14.91 -8.75
CA HIS A 407 11.09 -16.16 -8.14
C HIS A 407 9.97 -15.95 -7.11
N GLY A 408 9.13 -17.01 -6.98
CA GLY A 408 8.03 -17.07 -6.04
C GLY A 408 6.72 -16.46 -6.59
N ASP A 409 5.62 -17.04 -6.15
CA ASP A 409 4.26 -16.62 -6.51
C ASP A 409 3.43 -16.46 -5.24
N HIS A 410 2.61 -15.42 -5.19
CA HIS A 410 1.62 -15.25 -4.12
C HIS A 410 0.28 -14.77 -4.67
N VAL A 411 -0.76 -14.95 -3.88
CA VAL A 411 -2.10 -14.39 -4.13
C VAL A 411 -2.47 -13.48 -2.98
N LEU A 412 -2.57 -12.18 -3.26
CA LEU A 412 -3.00 -11.19 -2.28
C LEU A 412 -4.52 -11.04 -2.32
N LEU A 413 -5.12 -10.95 -1.13
CA LEU A 413 -6.54 -10.71 -0.88
C LEU A 413 -6.71 -9.41 -0.10
N ALA A 414 -7.59 -8.56 -0.60
CA ALA A 414 -7.93 -7.27 -0.01
C ALA A 414 -9.42 -6.93 -0.26
N PRO A 415 -10.37 -7.78 0.17
CA PRO A 415 -11.79 -7.54 -0.06
C PRO A 415 -12.23 -6.21 0.59
N PRO A 416 -13.34 -5.61 0.12
CA PRO A 416 -13.92 -4.42 0.74
C PRO A 416 -14.26 -4.64 2.22
N PHE A 417 -14.23 -3.56 3.01
CA PHE A 417 -14.47 -3.60 4.47
C PHE A 417 -15.91 -4.01 4.83
N ILE A 418 -16.81 -3.93 3.87
CA ILE A 418 -18.24 -4.34 4.00
C ILE A 418 -18.49 -5.83 3.72
N VAL A 419 -17.43 -6.61 3.49
CA VAL A 419 -17.52 -8.05 3.23
C VAL A 419 -18.21 -8.77 4.38
N THR A 420 -19.06 -9.76 4.06
CA THR A 420 -19.78 -10.60 5.03
C THR A 420 -19.09 -11.95 5.25
N ALA A 421 -19.49 -12.67 6.30
CA ALA A 421 -18.95 -13.99 6.63
C ALA A 421 -19.18 -15.01 5.50
N ASP A 422 -20.38 -14.99 4.88
CA ASP A 422 -20.70 -15.88 3.76
C ASP A 422 -19.84 -15.60 2.54
N GLN A 423 -19.61 -14.31 2.25
CA GLN A 423 -18.73 -13.88 1.16
C GLN A 423 -17.27 -14.26 1.41
N ILE A 424 -16.81 -14.24 2.67
CA ILE A 424 -15.45 -14.76 3.03
C ILE A 424 -15.37 -16.26 2.72
N GLY A 425 -16.40 -17.04 3.07
CA GLY A 425 -16.48 -18.47 2.71
C GLY A 425 -16.35 -18.67 1.20
N GLU A 426 -17.18 -17.97 0.45
CA GLU A 426 -17.21 -18.04 -1.03
C GLU A 426 -15.87 -17.62 -1.68
N ILE A 427 -15.21 -16.58 -1.16
CA ILE A 427 -13.87 -16.14 -1.60
C ILE A 427 -12.86 -17.28 -1.45
N VAL A 428 -12.82 -17.93 -0.27
CA VAL A 428 -11.85 -18.99 0.02
C VAL A 428 -12.11 -20.23 -0.81
N ASP A 429 -13.38 -20.64 -0.98
CA ASP A 429 -13.76 -21.81 -1.79
C ASP A 429 -13.40 -21.63 -3.27
N ARG A 430 -13.74 -20.47 -3.84
CA ARG A 430 -13.41 -20.14 -5.23
C ARG A 430 -11.89 -20.00 -5.44
N LEU A 431 -11.17 -19.41 -4.48
CA LEU A 431 -9.72 -19.30 -4.52
C LEU A 431 -9.07 -20.69 -4.46
N GLY A 432 -9.55 -21.57 -3.56
CA GLY A 432 -9.06 -22.94 -3.44
C GLY A 432 -9.16 -23.69 -4.77
N SER A 433 -10.34 -23.68 -5.35
CA SER A 433 -10.56 -24.32 -6.66
C SER A 433 -9.70 -23.68 -7.79
N ALA A 434 -9.47 -22.37 -7.74
CA ALA A 434 -8.64 -21.69 -8.74
C ALA A 434 -7.15 -22.02 -8.61
N ILE A 435 -6.66 -22.24 -7.39
CA ILE A 435 -5.28 -22.69 -7.14
C ILE A 435 -5.12 -24.14 -7.58
N ASP A 436 -6.06 -25.02 -7.21
CA ASP A 436 -6.02 -26.44 -7.63
C ASP A 436 -6.00 -26.58 -9.16
N ASP A 437 -6.84 -25.83 -9.89
CA ASP A 437 -6.84 -25.80 -11.37
C ASP A 437 -5.50 -25.28 -11.97
N ALA A 438 -4.90 -24.30 -11.31
CA ALA A 438 -3.65 -23.70 -11.82
C ALA A 438 -2.43 -24.60 -11.62
N LEU A 439 -2.51 -25.50 -10.62
CA LEU A 439 -1.47 -26.50 -10.29
C LEU A 439 -1.58 -27.77 -11.14
N ALA A 440 -2.80 -28.14 -11.53
CA ALA A 440 -3.06 -29.26 -12.45
C ALA A 440 -2.49 -28.98 -13.84
#